data_3e7929e2a9e2ec29e1aa0baa4197dc14
#
_entry.id   3e7929e2a9e2ec29e1aa0baa4197dc14
#
_cell.length_a   1.000
_cell.length_b   1.000
_cell.length_c   1.000
_cell.angle_alpha   90.00
_cell.angle_beta   90.00
_cell.angle_gamma   90.00
#
_symmetry.space_group_name_H-M   'P 1'
#
loop_
_entity.id
_entity.type
_entity.pdbx_description
1 polymer ?
#
loop_
_entity_poly.entity_id
_entity_poly.type
_entity_poly.pdbx_seq_one_letter_code
_entity_poly.pdbx_strand_id
1 'polypeptide(L)'
;MRRAIEPEGSALRDSQTPFSDRDGDTVPMPTPVTGSAVWTTDLRRRLDELLDEYRASLYDSLDGLTEDEVRLRLVPSKTTLLGLLKHVTYVEGVWFDQAISGRSYAEIGISSTPDRSFTLKYADTIASIQEAHRSRCEVSRRTLAGLTLDAIVDGRGDRPVWTLQLQVLRELAQHAGHADILREQVLARRAH
;
A
#
# COMPACT_ATOMS: atom_id res chain seq x y z
N MET A 1 41.06 38.81 23.06
CA MET A 1 40.74 39.31 21.72
C MET A 1 40.19 38.13 20.90
N ARG A 2 38.87 37.89 20.94
CA ARG A 2 38.19 36.81 20.19
C ARG A 2 37.41 37.50 19.05
N ARG A 3 37.73 37.18 17.80
CA ARG A 3 36.98 37.61 16.62
C ARG A 3 35.71 36.81 16.49
N ALA A 4 34.58 37.46 16.39
CA ALA A 4 33.31 36.92 16.01
C ALA A 4 33.30 36.54 14.52
N ILE A 5 32.82 35.36 14.18
CA ILE A 5 32.57 34.92 12.80
C ILE A 5 31.06 35.08 12.59
N GLU A 6 30.69 35.98 11.67
CA GLU A 6 29.32 36.11 11.21
C GLU A 6 28.99 34.97 10.21
N PRO A 7 27.75 34.41 10.21
CA PRO A 7 27.38 33.44 9.20
C PRO A 7 26.91 34.15 7.92
N GLU A 8 27.61 33.91 6.83
CA GLU A 8 27.16 34.29 5.49
C GLU A 8 25.89 33.58 5.12
N GLY A 9 24.85 34.35 4.80
CA GLY A 9 23.57 33.85 4.30
C GLY A 9 23.72 33.26 2.90
N SER A 10 23.61 31.94 2.77
CA SER A 10 23.48 31.27 1.49
C SER A 10 22.04 31.42 0.98
N ALA A 11 21.86 32.32 0.03
CA ALA A 11 20.65 32.41 -0.77
C ALA A 11 20.57 31.18 -1.67
N LEU A 12 19.66 30.27 -1.35
CA LEU A 12 19.25 29.20 -2.24
C LEU A 12 18.63 29.84 -3.49
N ARG A 13 19.38 29.84 -4.59
CA ARG A 13 18.86 30.18 -5.91
C ARG A 13 17.94 29.06 -6.36
N ASP A 14 16.68 29.37 -6.49
CA ASP A 14 15.65 28.57 -7.13
C ASP A 14 15.96 28.51 -8.64
N SER A 15 16.80 27.56 -9.04
CA SER A 15 17.09 27.30 -10.44
C SER A 15 16.25 26.15 -10.93
N GLN A 16 14.98 26.42 -11.25
CA GLN A 16 14.17 25.54 -12.10
C GLN A 16 14.70 25.65 -13.54
N THR A 17 15.71 24.86 -13.88
CA THR A 17 16.07 24.62 -15.26
C THR A 17 15.05 23.66 -15.86
N PRO A 18 14.35 24.03 -16.95
CA PRO A 18 13.45 23.09 -17.62
C PRO A 18 14.29 21.92 -18.19
N PHE A 19 13.78 20.72 -17.98
CA PHE A 19 14.35 19.52 -18.57
C PHE A 19 14.13 19.58 -20.09
N SER A 20 15.20 19.60 -20.89
CA SER A 20 15.12 19.49 -22.34
C SER A 20 15.58 18.10 -22.78
N ASP A 21 14.95 17.55 -23.82
CA ASP A 21 15.39 16.30 -24.44
C ASP A 21 16.69 16.52 -25.26
N ARG A 22 17.21 15.44 -25.85
CA ARG A 22 18.46 15.46 -26.63
C ARG A 22 18.39 16.29 -27.91
N ASP A 23 17.21 16.68 -28.34
CA ASP A 23 16.95 17.43 -29.56
C ASP A 23 16.62 18.91 -29.30
N GLY A 24 16.66 19.35 -28.03
CA GLY A 24 16.46 20.74 -27.64
C GLY A 24 15.01 21.21 -27.60
N ASP A 25 14.05 20.31 -27.82
CA ASP A 25 12.64 20.61 -27.73
C ASP A 25 12.17 20.64 -26.26
N THR A 26 11.42 21.69 -25.93
CA THR A 26 10.83 21.84 -24.59
C THR A 26 9.70 20.82 -24.47
N VAL A 27 9.92 19.73 -23.75
CA VAL A 27 8.86 18.75 -23.45
C VAL A 27 7.81 19.47 -22.59
N PRO A 28 6.57 19.63 -23.07
CA PRO A 28 5.52 20.21 -22.24
C PRO A 28 5.29 19.32 -21.03
N MET A 29 5.36 19.93 -19.84
CA MET A 29 4.97 19.22 -18.60
C MET A 29 3.56 18.65 -18.79
N PRO A 30 3.33 17.39 -18.43
CA PRO A 30 1.99 16.82 -18.51
C PRO A 30 1.04 17.72 -17.74
N THR A 31 0.01 18.23 -18.42
CA THR A 31 -1.07 18.95 -17.78
C THR A 31 -1.62 18.08 -16.65
N PRO A 32 -1.80 18.62 -15.43
CA PRO A 32 -2.42 17.88 -14.35
C PRO A 32 -3.72 17.29 -14.87
N VAL A 33 -3.89 15.98 -14.76
CA VAL A 33 -5.14 15.31 -15.11
C VAL A 33 -6.22 15.95 -14.24
N THR A 34 -7.05 16.79 -14.85
CA THR A 34 -8.22 17.41 -14.22
C THR A 34 -9.31 16.37 -14.07
N GLY A 35 -9.07 15.44 -13.17
CA GLY A 35 -10.00 14.44 -12.70
C GLY A 35 -9.90 14.40 -11.19
N SER A 36 -10.64 15.31 -10.55
CA SER A 36 -11.27 15.15 -9.24
C SER A 36 -10.52 14.61 -8.02
N ALA A 37 -9.21 14.56 -7.97
CA ALA A 37 -8.53 14.44 -6.68
C ALA A 37 -7.96 15.81 -6.32
N VAL A 38 -8.66 16.55 -5.49
CA VAL A 38 -8.10 17.71 -4.82
C VAL A 38 -6.90 17.22 -4.01
N TRP A 39 -5.68 17.44 -4.51
CA TRP A 39 -4.48 17.14 -3.77
C TRP A 39 -4.52 17.91 -2.44
N THR A 40 -4.64 17.19 -1.36
CA THR A 40 -4.60 17.80 -0.04
C THR A 40 -3.17 18.10 0.37
N THR A 41 -2.96 19.25 1.02
CA THR A 41 -1.71 19.58 1.70
C THR A 41 -1.56 18.85 3.03
N ASP A 42 -2.63 18.23 3.53
CA ASP A 42 -2.60 17.38 4.72
C ASP A 42 -2.07 15.99 4.35
N LEU A 43 -0.80 15.76 4.65
CA LEU A 43 -0.11 14.51 4.36
C LEU A 43 -0.80 13.29 5.01
N ARG A 44 -1.29 13.43 6.24
CA ARG A 44 -1.99 12.36 6.94
C ARG A 44 -3.22 11.91 6.17
N ARG A 45 -4.08 12.87 5.86
CA ARG A 45 -5.29 12.58 5.10
C ARG A 45 -4.97 11.97 3.73
N ARG A 46 -3.93 12.46 3.05
CA ARG A 46 -3.55 11.92 1.74
C ARG A 46 -3.03 10.48 1.81
N LEU A 47 -2.27 10.13 2.84
CA LEU A 47 -1.82 8.76 3.07
C LEU A 47 -3.01 7.83 3.35
N ASP A 48 -3.95 8.25 4.19
CA ASP A 48 -5.15 7.46 4.52
C ASP A 48 -6.05 7.26 3.27
N GLU A 49 -6.25 8.30 2.45
CA GLU A 49 -6.97 8.23 1.17
C GLU A 49 -6.32 7.24 0.20
N LEU A 50 -4.99 7.29 0.02
CA LEU A 50 -4.27 6.38 -0.88
C LEU A 50 -4.34 4.92 -0.40
N LEU A 51 -4.25 4.68 0.90
CA LEU A 51 -4.44 3.35 1.46
C LEU A 51 -5.83 2.81 1.13
N ASP A 52 -6.88 3.63 1.27
CA ASP A 52 -8.25 3.22 0.98
C ASP A 52 -8.50 3.05 -0.53
N GLU A 53 -7.91 3.88 -1.39
CA GLU A 53 -7.96 3.71 -2.85
C GLU A 53 -7.41 2.34 -3.28
N TYR A 54 -6.23 1.93 -2.79
CA TYR A 54 -5.65 0.62 -3.14
C TYR A 54 -6.37 -0.56 -2.49
N ARG A 55 -6.94 -0.40 -1.30
CA ARG A 55 -7.82 -1.41 -0.69
C ARG A 55 -9.05 -1.65 -1.56
N ALA A 56 -9.69 -0.58 -2.06
CA ALA A 56 -10.83 -0.66 -2.97
C ALA A 56 -10.44 -1.35 -4.28
N SER A 57 -9.33 -0.95 -4.92
CA SER A 57 -8.82 -1.57 -6.15
C SER A 57 -8.63 -3.09 -6.00
N LEU A 58 -8.12 -3.56 -4.85
CA LEU A 58 -7.99 -5.00 -4.59
C LEU A 58 -9.35 -5.71 -4.47
N TYR A 59 -10.39 -5.06 -3.93
CA TYR A 59 -11.75 -5.63 -3.95
C TYR A 59 -12.32 -5.68 -5.36
N ASP A 60 -12.20 -4.58 -6.12
CA ASP A 60 -12.69 -4.45 -7.49
C ASP A 60 -12.06 -5.50 -8.42
N SER A 61 -10.81 -5.90 -8.14
CA SER A 61 -10.14 -6.96 -8.89
C SER A 61 -10.83 -8.33 -8.80
N LEU A 62 -11.67 -8.55 -7.79
CA LEU A 62 -12.44 -9.78 -7.59
C LEU A 62 -13.87 -9.70 -8.15
N ASP A 63 -14.35 -8.51 -8.51
CA ASP A 63 -15.74 -8.29 -8.88
C ASP A 63 -16.13 -9.07 -10.15
N GLY A 64 -17.28 -9.77 -10.03
CA GLY A 64 -17.85 -10.57 -11.11
C GLY A 64 -17.05 -11.84 -11.44
N LEU A 65 -16.07 -12.23 -10.61
CA LEU A 65 -15.35 -13.49 -10.71
C LEU A 65 -15.99 -14.56 -9.78
N THR A 66 -15.89 -15.82 -10.19
CA THR A 66 -16.33 -16.96 -9.38
C THR A 66 -15.27 -17.37 -8.36
N GLU A 67 -15.67 -18.19 -7.38
CA GLU A 67 -14.76 -18.76 -6.36
C GLU A 67 -13.63 -19.59 -6.99
N ASP A 68 -13.89 -20.28 -8.10
CA ASP A 68 -12.87 -21.06 -8.80
C ASP A 68 -11.90 -20.13 -9.55
N GLU A 69 -12.39 -19.09 -10.20
CA GLU A 69 -11.58 -18.15 -10.98
C GLU A 69 -10.59 -17.37 -10.11
N VAL A 70 -11.01 -16.90 -8.94
CA VAL A 70 -10.11 -16.15 -8.03
C VAL A 70 -9.02 -17.02 -7.41
N ARG A 71 -9.13 -18.35 -7.53
CA ARG A 71 -8.16 -19.34 -7.06
C ARG A 71 -7.23 -19.86 -8.16
N LEU A 72 -7.42 -19.44 -9.42
CA LEU A 72 -6.58 -19.89 -10.52
C LEU A 72 -5.12 -19.50 -10.30
N ARG A 73 -4.24 -20.48 -10.47
CA ARG A 73 -2.78 -20.29 -10.44
C ARG A 73 -2.29 -20.02 -11.85
N LEU A 74 -2.11 -18.75 -12.19
CA LEU A 74 -1.74 -18.28 -13.52
C LEU A 74 -0.23 -17.99 -13.65
N VAL A 75 0.47 -18.08 -12.53
CA VAL A 75 1.92 -17.88 -12.40
C VAL A 75 2.54 -19.04 -11.59
N PRO A 76 3.86 -19.31 -11.72
CA PRO A 76 4.51 -20.41 -11.00
C PRO A 76 4.46 -20.30 -9.47
N SER A 77 4.33 -19.10 -8.93
CA SER A 77 4.22 -18.86 -7.50
C SER A 77 2.86 -19.30 -6.94
N LYS A 78 2.67 -19.12 -5.61
CA LYS A 78 1.37 -19.36 -4.94
C LYS A 78 0.35 -18.23 -5.17
N THR A 79 0.72 -17.22 -5.93
CA THR A 79 -0.08 -16.01 -6.12
C THR A 79 -1.35 -16.33 -6.90
N THR A 80 -2.49 -15.99 -6.32
CA THR A 80 -3.82 -16.01 -6.92
C THR A 80 -4.53 -14.71 -6.55
N LEU A 81 -5.58 -14.31 -7.23
CA LEU A 81 -6.34 -13.10 -6.88
C LEU A 81 -6.79 -13.11 -5.42
N LEU A 82 -7.45 -14.17 -5.00
CA LEU A 82 -7.92 -14.28 -3.61
C LEU A 82 -6.75 -14.38 -2.60
N GLY A 83 -5.66 -15.03 -3.01
CA GLY A 83 -4.42 -15.12 -2.22
C GLY A 83 -3.75 -13.78 -2.01
N LEU A 84 -3.81 -12.85 -2.98
CA LEU A 84 -3.33 -11.48 -2.84
C LEU A 84 -4.10 -10.72 -1.77
N LEU A 85 -5.43 -10.74 -1.80
CA LEU A 85 -6.25 -10.08 -0.77
C LEU A 85 -5.98 -10.65 0.62
N LYS A 86 -5.82 -11.98 0.73
CA LYS A 86 -5.43 -12.61 1.98
C LYS A 86 -4.05 -12.17 2.45
N HIS A 87 -3.10 -12.02 1.53
CA HIS A 87 -1.75 -11.57 1.84
C HIS A 87 -1.72 -10.12 2.35
N VAL A 88 -2.44 -9.20 1.73
CA VAL A 88 -2.46 -7.81 2.20
C VAL A 88 -3.13 -7.66 3.57
N THR A 89 -4.05 -8.57 3.94
CA THR A 89 -4.58 -8.66 5.31
C THR A 89 -3.46 -8.98 6.31
N TYR A 90 -2.55 -9.88 5.95
CA TYR A 90 -1.35 -10.17 6.74
C TYR A 90 -0.42 -8.96 6.82
N VAL A 91 -0.17 -8.27 5.69
CA VAL A 91 0.70 -7.09 5.62
C VAL A 91 0.21 -6.00 6.58
N GLU A 92 -1.08 -5.69 6.59
CA GLU A 92 -1.67 -4.72 7.54
C GLU A 92 -1.50 -5.16 9.00
N GLY A 93 -1.71 -6.44 9.28
CA GLY A 93 -1.49 -7.00 10.62
C GLY A 93 -0.05 -6.86 11.09
N VAL A 94 0.92 -7.05 10.19
CA VAL A 94 2.34 -6.91 10.50
C VAL A 94 2.72 -5.46 10.77
N TRP A 95 2.26 -4.52 9.95
CA TRP A 95 2.75 -3.15 9.99
C TRP A 95 1.90 -2.21 10.85
N PHE A 96 0.57 -2.41 10.91
CA PHE A 96 -0.32 -1.54 11.67
C PHE A 96 -0.80 -2.13 13.00
N ASP A 97 -0.47 -3.41 13.28
CA ASP A 97 -0.75 -4.00 14.58
C ASP A 97 0.55 -4.46 15.27
N GLN A 98 1.25 -5.45 14.72
CA GLN A 98 2.44 -6.01 15.37
C GLN A 98 3.55 -4.98 15.54
N ALA A 99 3.87 -4.18 14.50
CA ALA A 99 4.93 -3.19 14.58
C ALA A 99 4.63 -2.05 15.57
N ILE A 100 3.35 -1.81 15.89
CA ILE A 100 2.92 -0.76 16.81
C ILE A 100 2.74 -1.33 18.24
N SER A 101 2.12 -2.51 18.36
CA SER A 101 1.74 -3.07 19.66
C SER A 101 2.78 -4.01 20.27
N GLY A 102 3.72 -4.52 19.47
CA GLY A 102 4.67 -5.56 19.89
C GLY A 102 4.05 -6.95 20.09
N ARG A 103 2.73 -7.12 19.90
CA ARG A 103 2.04 -8.42 20.04
C ARG A 103 2.57 -9.44 19.05
N SER A 104 2.56 -10.71 19.43
CA SER A 104 2.97 -11.81 18.55
C SER A 104 1.96 -11.99 17.39
N TYR A 105 2.40 -12.61 16.29
CA TYR A 105 1.53 -12.95 15.15
C TYR A 105 0.34 -13.84 15.53
N ALA A 106 0.53 -14.73 16.52
CA ALA A 106 -0.54 -15.58 17.03
C ALA A 106 -1.61 -14.80 17.77
N GLU A 107 -1.22 -13.83 18.62
CA GLU A 107 -2.15 -12.96 19.37
C GLU A 107 -2.97 -12.04 18.45
N ILE A 108 -2.38 -11.58 17.34
CA ILE A 108 -3.08 -10.75 16.36
C ILE A 108 -3.79 -11.55 15.27
N GLY A 109 -3.66 -12.88 15.28
CA GLY A 109 -4.39 -13.80 14.42
C GLY A 109 -3.95 -13.79 12.95
N ILE A 110 -2.66 -13.50 12.68
CA ILE A 110 -2.11 -13.49 11.31
C ILE A 110 -1.17 -14.68 11.07
N SER A 111 -0.86 -14.94 9.79
CA SER A 111 0.06 -16.00 9.38
C SER A 111 1.45 -15.82 10.00
N SER A 112 2.15 -16.92 10.26
CA SER A 112 3.50 -16.89 10.85
C SER A 112 4.58 -16.41 9.87
N THR A 113 4.32 -16.44 8.57
CA THR A 113 5.26 -16.01 7.52
C THR A 113 4.53 -15.37 6.34
N PRO A 114 5.22 -14.49 5.57
CA PRO A 114 4.67 -13.93 4.34
C PRO A 114 4.22 -15.01 3.35
N ASP A 115 5.02 -16.06 3.15
CA ASP A 115 4.70 -17.14 2.20
C ASP A 115 3.41 -17.88 2.56
N ARG A 116 3.17 -18.12 3.85
CA ARG A 116 1.95 -18.77 4.32
C ARG A 116 0.71 -17.90 4.17
N SER A 117 0.85 -16.59 4.15
CA SER A 117 -0.29 -15.66 4.02
C SER A 117 -0.97 -15.74 2.65
N PHE A 118 -0.28 -16.20 1.59
CA PHE A 118 -0.87 -16.47 0.27
C PHE A 118 -1.65 -17.78 0.21
N THR A 119 -1.45 -18.69 1.17
CA THR A 119 -2.03 -20.04 1.10
C THR A 119 -3.50 -20.00 1.46
N LEU A 120 -4.36 -20.33 0.48
CA LEU A 120 -5.79 -20.44 0.69
C LEU A 120 -6.15 -21.80 1.34
N LYS A 121 -7.10 -21.76 2.27
CA LYS A 121 -7.76 -22.95 2.84
C LYS A 121 -8.97 -23.31 1.98
N TYR A 122 -9.46 -24.51 2.11
CA TYR A 122 -10.68 -24.95 1.44
C TYR A 122 -11.90 -24.07 1.79
N ALA A 123 -12.00 -23.69 3.06
CA ALA A 123 -13.12 -22.87 3.56
C ALA A 123 -12.98 -21.35 3.25
N ASP A 124 -11.85 -20.90 2.69
CA ASP A 124 -11.72 -19.49 2.33
C ASP A 124 -12.62 -19.20 1.11
N THR A 125 -13.41 -18.16 1.17
CA THR A 125 -14.27 -17.67 0.09
C THR A 125 -13.96 -16.20 -0.18
N ILE A 126 -14.39 -15.66 -1.32
CA ILE A 126 -14.31 -14.22 -1.62
C ILE A 126 -14.88 -13.43 -0.43
N ALA A 127 -16.10 -13.75 -0.02
CA ALA A 127 -16.77 -13.07 1.07
C ALA A 127 -16.00 -13.14 2.40
N SER A 128 -15.50 -14.34 2.77
CA SER A 128 -14.79 -14.52 4.05
C SER A 128 -13.46 -13.79 4.09
N ILE A 129 -12.71 -13.78 2.98
CA ILE A 129 -11.42 -13.07 2.89
C ILE A 129 -11.64 -11.56 2.84
N GLN A 130 -12.64 -11.07 2.10
CA GLN A 130 -12.99 -9.64 2.10
C GLN A 130 -13.39 -9.16 3.50
N GLU A 131 -14.21 -9.94 4.22
CA GLU A 131 -14.64 -9.58 5.58
C GLU A 131 -13.45 -9.57 6.56
N ALA A 132 -12.58 -10.57 6.48
CA ALA A 132 -11.36 -10.61 7.29
C ALA A 132 -10.47 -9.40 7.02
N HIS A 133 -10.34 -8.97 5.75
CA HIS A 133 -9.57 -7.78 5.38
C HIS A 133 -10.24 -6.50 5.88
N ARG A 134 -11.57 -6.33 5.70
CA ARG A 134 -12.30 -5.16 6.24
C ARG A 134 -12.12 -5.03 7.75
N SER A 135 -12.31 -6.13 8.48
CA SER A 135 -12.08 -6.16 9.92
C SER A 135 -10.66 -5.76 10.31
N ARG A 136 -9.66 -6.22 9.55
CA ARG A 136 -8.26 -5.83 9.75
C ARG A 136 -8.05 -4.34 9.48
N CYS A 137 -8.60 -3.80 8.41
CA CYS A 137 -8.52 -2.36 8.09
C CYS A 137 -9.13 -1.49 9.19
N GLU A 138 -10.23 -1.93 9.81
CA GLU A 138 -10.83 -1.22 10.95
C GLU A 138 -9.91 -1.21 12.18
N VAL A 139 -9.23 -2.34 12.46
CA VAL A 139 -8.21 -2.38 13.52
C VAL A 139 -7.07 -1.43 13.18
N SER A 140 -6.56 -1.46 11.94
CA SER A 140 -5.50 -0.58 11.47
C SER A 140 -5.84 0.90 11.64
N ARG A 141 -7.05 1.31 11.22
CA ARG A 141 -7.51 2.71 11.36
C ARG A 141 -7.58 3.13 12.83
N ARG A 142 -8.15 2.29 13.71
CA ARG A 142 -8.22 2.61 15.15
C ARG A 142 -6.84 2.73 15.79
N THR A 143 -5.92 1.85 15.43
CA THR A 143 -4.54 1.89 15.95
C THR A 143 -3.82 3.16 15.50
N LEU A 144 -3.95 3.53 14.23
CA LEU A 144 -3.30 4.71 13.67
C LEU A 144 -3.93 6.03 14.14
N ALA A 145 -5.24 6.07 14.41
CA ALA A 145 -5.94 7.28 14.83
C ALA A 145 -5.41 7.90 16.14
N GLY A 146 -4.85 7.07 17.01
CA GLY A 146 -4.25 7.50 18.28
C GLY A 146 -2.81 8.00 18.17
N LEU A 147 -2.20 7.99 16.98
CA LEU A 147 -0.78 8.27 16.80
C LEU A 147 -0.56 9.46 15.84
N THR A 148 0.43 10.29 16.12
CA THR A 148 0.90 11.29 15.14
C THR A 148 1.81 10.62 14.10
N LEU A 149 2.00 11.26 12.94
CA LEU A 149 2.85 10.71 11.88
C LEU A 149 4.30 10.50 12.35
N ASP A 150 4.81 11.40 13.19
CA ASP A 150 6.18 11.36 13.71
C ASP A 150 6.32 10.54 14.99
N ALA A 151 5.24 9.98 15.53
CA ALA A 151 5.32 9.11 16.69
C ALA A 151 6.23 7.91 16.39
N ILE A 152 7.17 7.64 17.29
CA ILE A 152 8.07 6.50 17.17
C ILE A 152 7.41 5.27 17.80
N VAL A 153 7.40 4.16 17.04
CA VAL A 153 6.97 2.84 17.49
C VAL A 153 8.14 1.86 17.39
N ASP A 154 8.23 0.90 18.28
CA ASP A 154 9.42 0.06 18.50
C ASP A 154 9.20 -1.44 18.22
N GLY A 155 7.99 -1.88 17.93
CA GLY A 155 7.64 -3.29 17.75
C GLY A 155 8.43 -4.03 16.66
N ARG A 156 9.05 -3.30 15.73
CA ARG A 156 9.98 -3.82 14.70
C ARG A 156 11.22 -2.94 14.54
N GLY A 157 11.72 -2.40 15.64
CA GLY A 157 12.77 -1.37 15.70
C GLY A 157 12.18 0.02 15.52
N ASP A 158 12.81 1.00 16.13
CA ASP A 158 12.35 2.39 16.19
C ASP A 158 12.03 2.96 14.81
N ARG A 159 10.76 3.31 14.60
CA ARG A 159 10.28 3.83 13.31
C ARG A 159 9.19 4.87 13.51
N PRO A 160 9.21 5.99 12.77
CA PRO A 160 8.08 6.90 12.71
C PRO A 160 6.87 6.23 12.03
N VAL A 161 5.66 6.53 12.50
CA VAL A 161 4.40 5.98 11.96
C VAL A 161 4.26 6.19 10.46
N TRP A 162 4.67 7.35 9.93
CA TRP A 162 4.60 7.61 8.48
C TRP A 162 5.37 6.58 7.65
N THR A 163 6.47 6.00 8.18
CA THR A 163 7.24 4.97 7.45
C THR A 163 6.46 3.67 7.34
N LEU A 164 5.63 3.34 8.34
CA LEU A 164 4.75 2.17 8.31
C LEU A 164 3.64 2.37 7.28
N GLN A 165 3.05 3.56 7.22
CA GLN A 165 2.04 3.88 6.22
C GLN A 165 2.59 3.79 4.80
N LEU A 166 3.79 4.34 4.53
CA LEU A 166 4.45 4.20 3.23
C LEU A 166 4.79 2.75 2.90
N GLN A 167 5.20 1.96 3.88
CA GLN A 167 5.49 0.53 3.67
C GLN A 167 4.22 -0.23 3.25
N VAL A 168 3.09 -0.03 3.96
CA VAL A 168 1.82 -0.67 3.59
C VAL A 168 1.31 -0.16 2.24
N LEU A 169 1.39 1.15 1.99
CA LEU A 169 1.00 1.75 0.71
C LEU A 169 1.77 1.11 -0.46
N ARG A 170 3.08 0.93 -0.31
CA ARG A 170 3.92 0.27 -1.32
C ARG A 170 3.45 -1.17 -1.59
N GLU A 171 3.18 -1.94 -0.53
CA GLU A 171 2.68 -3.33 -0.65
C GLU A 171 1.32 -3.37 -1.35
N LEU A 172 0.38 -2.51 -0.93
CA LEU A 172 -0.95 -2.45 -1.54
C LEU A 172 -0.88 -2.07 -3.03
N ALA A 173 -0.10 -1.03 -3.39
CA ALA A 173 0.06 -0.58 -4.77
C ALA A 173 0.69 -1.68 -5.66
N GLN A 174 1.73 -2.35 -5.15
CA GLN A 174 2.37 -3.45 -5.87
C GLN A 174 1.40 -4.61 -6.10
N HIS A 175 0.63 -4.98 -5.10
CA HIS A 175 -0.30 -6.10 -5.18
C HIS A 175 -1.56 -5.76 -5.98
N ALA A 176 -2.01 -4.52 -6.00
CA ALA A 176 -3.07 -4.07 -6.90
C ALA A 176 -2.66 -4.24 -8.37
N GLY A 177 -1.45 -3.81 -8.76
CA GLY A 177 -0.94 -4.04 -10.11
C GLY A 177 -0.80 -5.53 -10.48
N HIS A 178 -0.40 -6.38 -9.53
CA HIS A 178 -0.40 -7.85 -9.74
C HIS A 178 -1.83 -8.39 -9.93
N ALA A 179 -2.80 -7.88 -9.17
CA ALA A 179 -4.19 -8.29 -9.26
C ALA A 179 -4.81 -7.91 -10.61
N ASP A 180 -4.51 -6.72 -11.13
CA ASP A 180 -4.97 -6.28 -12.45
C ASP A 180 -4.53 -7.25 -13.54
N ILE A 181 -3.24 -7.59 -13.59
CA ILE A 181 -2.69 -8.53 -14.58
C ILE A 181 -3.32 -9.92 -14.44
N LEU A 182 -3.50 -10.42 -13.21
CA LEU A 182 -4.12 -11.73 -12.99
C LEU A 182 -5.59 -11.73 -13.40
N ARG A 183 -6.33 -10.63 -13.13
CA ARG A 183 -7.71 -10.47 -13.55
C ARG A 183 -7.83 -10.50 -15.08
N GLU A 184 -6.99 -9.77 -15.80
CA GLU A 184 -6.94 -9.82 -17.27
C GLU A 184 -6.76 -11.25 -17.79
N GLN A 185 -5.83 -12.01 -17.19
CA GLN A 185 -5.59 -13.39 -17.56
C GLN A 185 -6.75 -14.33 -17.27
N VAL A 186 -7.48 -14.10 -16.16
CA VAL A 186 -8.71 -14.85 -15.83
C VAL A 186 -9.79 -14.57 -16.87
N LEU A 187 -10.06 -13.29 -17.15
CA LEU A 187 -11.10 -12.89 -18.10
C LEU A 187 -10.82 -13.35 -19.53
N ALA A 188 -9.55 -13.32 -19.95
CA ALA A 188 -9.14 -13.82 -21.26
C ALA A 188 -9.47 -15.33 -21.45
N ARG A 189 -9.46 -16.12 -20.39
CA ARG A 189 -9.83 -17.56 -20.44
C ARG A 189 -11.33 -17.83 -20.64
N ARG A 190 -12.19 -16.85 -20.31
CA ARG A 190 -13.63 -16.98 -20.59
C ARG A 190 -13.98 -16.85 -22.06
N ALA A 191 -13.09 -16.24 -22.85
CA ALA A 191 -13.30 -15.99 -24.27
C ALA A 191 -12.86 -17.17 -25.16
N HIS A 192 -12.33 -18.24 -24.56
CA HIS A 192 -11.90 -19.46 -25.24
C HIS A 192 -12.64 -20.68 -24.70
#